data_c2d77ba835852b64138d600e176607fb
#
_entry.id   c2d77ba835852b64138d600e176607fb
#
_cell.length_a   1.000
_cell.length_b   1.000
_cell.length_c   1.000
_cell.angle_alpha   90.00
_cell.angle_beta   90.00
_cell.angle_gamma   90.00
#
_symmetry.space_group_name_H-M   'P 1'
#
loop_
_entity.id
_entity.type
_entity.pdbx_description
1 polymer ?
#
loop_
_entity_poly.entity_id
_entity_poly.type
_entity_poly.pdbx_seq_one_letter_code
_entity_poly.pdbx_strand_id
1 'polypeptide(L)'
;PQQYTDLIEEHMATRSACGIFDISHVGKFRLTGNGALEQLEQLLSNRISDCCDGHTQQTLLLTDKGMIMDRITLCRESAGRFFLIGSASQADADFDSLQRSIRHGSLKLENETDRLCAIALLGPDADKVLSKVHFAAELPQRGEFCSFRRGGQQCLLTRAGLVSDESLELFCPAATGIAWFEQLMTAGAIPCGSRL
;
A
#
# COMPACT_ATOMS: atom_id res chain seq x y z
N PRO A 1 1.92 -17.49 6.04
CA PRO A 1 1.48 -18.85 5.72
C PRO A 1 0.58 -18.87 4.49
N GLN A 2 0.50 -20.02 3.83
CA GLN A 2 -0.40 -20.20 2.68
C GLN A 2 -1.86 -20.32 3.13
N GLN A 3 -2.09 -20.74 4.36
CA GLN A 3 -3.39 -21.00 4.96
C GLN A 3 -3.25 -21.05 6.49
N TYR A 4 -4.23 -20.55 7.24
CA TYR A 4 -4.29 -20.60 8.70
C TYR A 4 -5.31 -21.63 9.20
N THR A 5 -6.49 -21.66 8.56
CA THR A 5 -7.59 -22.58 8.89
C THR A 5 -8.05 -23.33 7.63
N ASP A 6 -9.34 -23.40 7.36
CA ASP A 6 -9.89 -23.92 6.12
C ASP A 6 -10.07 -22.81 5.09
N LEU A 7 -9.78 -23.10 3.81
CA LEU A 7 -9.87 -22.13 2.72
C LEU A 7 -11.27 -21.51 2.58
N ILE A 8 -12.33 -22.30 2.82
CA ILE A 8 -13.71 -21.82 2.75
C ILE A 8 -14.00 -20.88 3.93
N GLU A 9 -13.53 -21.23 5.13
CA GLU A 9 -13.69 -20.38 6.32
C GLU A 9 -12.96 -19.05 6.15
N GLU A 10 -11.72 -19.06 5.67
CA GLU A 10 -10.95 -17.86 5.37
C GLU A 10 -11.65 -17.00 4.30
N HIS A 11 -12.15 -17.65 3.22
CA HIS A 11 -12.91 -16.94 2.19
C HIS A 11 -14.19 -16.29 2.76
N MET A 12 -14.95 -17.04 3.57
CA MET A 12 -16.16 -16.51 4.21
C MET A 12 -15.86 -15.36 5.16
N ALA A 13 -14.71 -15.36 5.84
CA ALA A 13 -14.27 -14.26 6.67
C ALA A 13 -14.14 -12.94 5.88
N THR A 14 -13.64 -13.01 4.64
CA THR A 14 -13.52 -11.83 3.77
C THR A 14 -14.86 -11.33 3.20
N ARG A 15 -15.91 -12.16 3.24
CA ARG A 15 -17.24 -11.83 2.68
C ARG A 15 -18.24 -11.40 3.74
N SER A 16 -18.13 -11.91 4.96
CA SER A 16 -19.14 -11.71 6.01
C SER A 16 -18.59 -11.11 7.31
N ALA A 17 -17.27 -10.94 7.43
CA ALA A 17 -16.60 -10.43 8.62
C ALA A 17 -15.42 -9.50 8.24
N CYS A 18 -14.21 -9.81 8.73
CA CYS A 18 -12.98 -9.11 8.37
C CYS A 18 -11.82 -10.11 8.30
N GLY A 19 -11.33 -10.41 7.09
CA GLY A 19 -10.08 -11.12 6.87
C GLY A 19 -8.88 -10.19 7.05
N ILE A 20 -7.79 -10.71 7.64
CA ILE A 20 -6.50 -10.01 7.75
C ILE A 20 -5.42 -10.79 7.01
N PHE A 21 -4.63 -10.08 6.19
CA PHE A 21 -3.59 -10.64 5.35
C PHE A 21 -2.26 -9.93 5.58
N ASP A 22 -1.18 -10.69 5.66
CA ASP A 22 0.16 -10.15 5.52
C ASP A 22 0.50 -10.02 4.03
N ILE A 23 0.59 -8.79 3.57
CA ILE A 23 0.97 -8.42 2.20
C ILE A 23 2.34 -7.71 2.16
N SER A 24 3.19 -7.94 3.16
CA SER A 24 4.49 -7.24 3.28
C SER A 24 5.46 -7.49 2.12
N HIS A 25 5.17 -8.45 1.27
CA HIS A 25 5.96 -8.79 0.08
C HIS A 25 5.78 -7.83 -1.10
N VAL A 26 4.77 -6.94 -1.10
CA VAL A 26 4.59 -5.93 -2.17
C VAL A 26 5.75 -4.93 -2.18
N GLY A 27 6.10 -4.44 -3.38
CA GLY A 27 7.08 -3.36 -3.54
C GLY A 27 6.59 -2.07 -2.90
N LYS A 28 7.46 -1.38 -2.15
CA LYS A 28 7.16 -0.10 -1.48
C LYS A 28 8.28 0.89 -1.72
N PHE A 29 7.97 1.96 -2.47
CA PHE A 29 8.98 2.93 -2.88
C PHE A 29 8.53 4.34 -2.52
N ARG A 30 9.44 5.17 -2.08
CA ARG A 30 9.18 6.58 -1.78
C ARG A 30 10.01 7.47 -2.69
N LEU A 31 9.33 8.35 -3.42
CA LEU A 31 9.96 9.38 -4.23
C LEU A 31 9.71 10.75 -3.59
N THR A 32 10.79 11.49 -3.35
CA THR A 32 10.72 12.83 -2.78
C THR A 32 11.63 13.82 -3.53
N GLY A 33 11.23 15.08 -3.58
CA GLY A 33 12.02 16.17 -4.13
C GLY A 33 11.27 17.00 -5.17
N ASN A 34 11.84 18.14 -5.52
CA ASN A 34 11.31 19.00 -6.56
C ASN A 34 11.45 18.34 -7.93
N GLY A 35 10.38 18.32 -8.73
CA GLY A 35 10.34 17.63 -10.01
C GLY A 35 9.88 16.17 -9.94
N ALA A 36 9.46 15.69 -8.77
CA ALA A 36 8.97 14.31 -8.61
C ALA A 36 7.71 14.04 -9.45
N LEU A 37 6.79 15.00 -9.50
CA LEU A 37 5.59 14.90 -10.33
C LEU A 37 5.93 14.75 -11.81
N GLU A 38 6.75 15.66 -12.34
CA GLU A 38 7.15 15.67 -13.74
C GLU A 38 7.90 14.40 -14.13
N GLN A 39 8.73 13.88 -13.21
CA GLN A 39 9.44 12.64 -13.44
C GLN A 39 8.49 11.44 -13.51
N LEU A 40 7.50 11.36 -12.61
CA LEU A 40 6.52 10.28 -12.61
C LEU A 40 5.60 10.34 -13.84
N GLU A 41 5.24 11.51 -14.33
CA GLU A 41 4.47 11.67 -15.57
C GLU A 41 5.17 11.14 -16.82
N GLN A 42 6.50 11.05 -16.80
CA GLN A 42 7.28 10.46 -17.90
C GLN A 42 7.38 8.93 -17.81
N LEU A 43 7.17 8.36 -16.65
CA LEU A 43 7.38 6.93 -16.37
C LEU A 43 6.08 6.13 -16.29
N LEU A 44 5.00 6.80 -15.94
CA LEU A 44 3.71 6.17 -15.65
C LEU A 44 2.70 6.48 -16.76
N SER A 45 1.76 5.57 -16.96
CA SER A 45 0.79 5.65 -18.06
C SER A 45 -0.29 6.71 -17.89
N ASN A 46 -0.56 7.10 -16.64
CA ASN A 46 -1.62 8.05 -16.32
C ASN A 46 -1.06 9.45 -16.06
N ARG A 47 -1.88 10.47 -16.26
CA ARG A 47 -1.56 11.84 -15.85
C ARG A 47 -1.61 11.93 -14.32
N ILE A 48 -0.44 12.09 -13.69
CA ILE A 48 -0.31 12.11 -12.23
C ILE A 48 -0.74 13.46 -11.63
N SER A 49 -0.69 14.53 -12.42
CA SER A 49 -1.21 15.84 -12.02
C SER A 49 -2.71 15.86 -11.75
N ASP A 50 -3.48 14.93 -12.32
CA ASP A 50 -4.92 14.82 -12.08
C ASP A 50 -5.24 14.15 -10.72
N CYS A 51 -4.27 13.48 -10.10
CA CYS A 51 -4.41 12.93 -8.75
C CYS A 51 -4.23 14.02 -7.70
N CYS A 52 -5.19 14.24 -6.82
CA CYS A 52 -5.09 15.23 -5.74
C CYS A 52 -4.20 14.75 -4.58
N ASP A 53 -3.68 15.69 -3.78
CA ASP A 53 -2.99 15.36 -2.53
C ASP A 53 -3.94 14.60 -1.59
N GLY A 54 -3.45 13.56 -0.91
CA GLY A 54 -4.26 12.67 -0.07
C GLY A 54 -5.00 11.56 -0.83
N HIS A 55 -4.86 11.49 -2.17
CA HIS A 55 -5.53 10.50 -3.01
C HIS A 55 -4.55 9.47 -3.57
N THR A 56 -5.13 8.35 -3.97
CA THR A 56 -4.41 7.26 -4.64
C THR A 56 -4.82 7.19 -6.11
N GLN A 57 -3.90 6.74 -6.96
CA GLN A 57 -4.17 6.48 -8.37
C GLN A 57 -3.53 5.17 -8.78
N GLN A 58 -4.31 4.29 -9.42
CA GLN A 58 -3.75 3.12 -10.09
C GLN A 58 -3.23 3.53 -11.47
N THR A 59 -2.02 3.10 -11.78
CA THR A 59 -1.30 3.43 -13.02
C THR A 59 -0.41 2.27 -13.43
N LEU A 60 0.20 2.36 -14.61
CA LEU A 60 1.11 1.35 -15.12
C LEU A 60 2.52 1.93 -15.22
N LEU A 61 3.50 1.19 -14.72
CA LEU A 61 4.91 1.44 -15.01
C LEU A 61 5.23 0.85 -16.39
N LEU A 62 5.83 1.66 -17.23
CA LEU A 62 6.11 1.32 -18.62
C LEU A 62 7.62 1.19 -18.88
N THR A 63 7.98 0.33 -19.80
CA THR A 63 9.32 0.30 -20.39
C THR A 63 9.51 1.46 -21.37
N ASP A 64 10.75 1.73 -21.77
CA ASP A 64 11.09 2.72 -22.81
C ASP A 64 10.40 2.45 -24.16
N LYS A 65 9.91 1.22 -24.36
CA LYS A 65 9.16 0.79 -25.57
C LYS A 65 7.64 0.88 -25.37
N GLY A 66 7.18 1.42 -24.25
CA GLY A 66 5.75 1.53 -23.92
C GLY A 66 5.07 0.22 -23.52
N MET A 67 5.85 -0.84 -23.20
CA MET A 67 5.28 -2.09 -22.72
C MET A 67 5.05 -2.01 -21.20
N ILE A 68 4.00 -2.68 -20.72
CA ILE A 68 3.67 -2.73 -19.30
C ILE A 68 4.73 -3.56 -18.56
N MET A 69 5.35 -2.99 -17.54
CA MET A 69 6.22 -3.68 -16.58
C MET A 69 5.42 -4.15 -15.39
N ASP A 70 4.70 -3.22 -14.74
CA ASP A 70 3.89 -3.53 -13.56
C ASP A 70 2.71 -2.57 -13.43
N ARG A 71 1.77 -2.94 -12.57
CA ARG A 71 0.69 -2.07 -12.09
C ARG A 71 1.10 -1.45 -10.77
N ILE A 72 1.21 -0.12 -10.75
CA ILE A 72 1.60 0.65 -9.58
C ILE A 72 0.36 1.34 -8.98
N THR A 73 0.22 1.26 -7.67
CA THR A 73 -0.66 2.16 -6.91
C THR A 73 0.18 3.30 -6.37
N LEU A 74 -0.15 4.50 -6.80
CA LEU A 74 0.52 5.73 -6.38
C LEU A 74 -0.33 6.41 -5.31
N CYS A 75 0.29 6.80 -4.19
CA CYS A 75 -0.28 7.68 -3.17
C CYS A 75 0.41 9.05 -3.29
N ARG A 76 -0.34 10.12 -3.57
CA ARG A 76 0.19 11.47 -3.66
C ARG A 76 0.09 12.17 -2.30
N GLU A 77 1.23 12.31 -1.60
CA GLU A 77 1.29 13.06 -0.35
C GLU A 77 1.36 14.58 -0.60
N SER A 78 2.07 14.99 -1.66
CA SER A 78 2.17 16.35 -2.18
C SER A 78 2.80 16.35 -3.58
N ALA A 79 2.92 17.50 -4.23
CA ALA A 79 3.57 17.63 -5.54
C ALA A 79 5.03 17.12 -5.58
N GLY A 80 5.71 17.12 -4.45
CA GLY A 80 7.10 16.63 -4.31
C GLY A 80 7.25 15.36 -3.48
N ARG A 81 6.17 14.64 -3.18
CA ARG A 81 6.24 13.47 -2.29
C ARG A 81 5.20 12.43 -2.64
N PHE A 82 5.67 11.26 -3.04
CA PHE A 82 4.86 10.14 -3.50
C PHE A 82 5.28 8.84 -2.82
N PHE A 83 4.29 8.00 -2.52
CA PHE A 83 4.50 6.62 -2.11
C PHE A 83 3.94 5.70 -3.19
N LEU A 84 4.76 4.77 -3.67
CA LEU A 84 4.46 3.88 -4.77
C LEU A 84 4.39 2.44 -4.24
N ILE A 85 3.38 1.71 -4.66
CA ILE A 85 3.16 0.31 -4.27
C ILE A 85 3.10 -0.51 -5.54
N GLY A 86 4.05 -1.43 -5.70
CA GLY A 86 4.16 -2.33 -6.85
C GLY A 86 3.90 -3.79 -6.49
N SER A 87 3.82 -4.65 -7.51
CA SER A 87 3.62 -6.09 -7.32
C SER A 87 4.84 -6.73 -6.66
N ALA A 88 4.58 -7.74 -5.82
CA ALA A 88 5.64 -8.49 -5.13
C ALA A 88 6.66 -9.13 -6.08
N SER A 89 6.18 -9.70 -7.18
CA SER A 89 7.04 -10.39 -8.16
C SER A 89 7.90 -9.45 -8.99
N GLN A 90 7.59 -8.16 -9.01
CA GLN A 90 8.30 -7.15 -9.81
C GLN A 90 9.05 -6.13 -8.96
N ALA A 91 8.99 -6.21 -7.62
CA ALA A 91 9.49 -5.17 -6.72
C ALA A 91 10.94 -4.73 -7.01
N ASP A 92 11.85 -5.68 -7.22
CA ASP A 92 13.26 -5.37 -7.53
C ASP A 92 13.40 -4.76 -8.93
N ALA A 93 12.72 -5.31 -9.93
CA ALA A 93 12.76 -4.82 -11.31
C ALA A 93 12.16 -3.41 -11.43
N ASP A 94 11.08 -3.15 -10.70
CA ASP A 94 10.43 -1.83 -10.64
C ASP A 94 11.36 -0.80 -10.00
N PHE A 95 11.97 -1.13 -8.85
CA PHE A 95 12.90 -0.24 -8.18
C PHE A 95 14.10 0.09 -9.08
N ASP A 96 14.69 -0.91 -9.71
CA ASP A 96 15.82 -0.74 -10.64
C ASP A 96 15.42 0.13 -11.84
N SER A 97 14.22 -0.04 -12.37
CA SER A 97 13.69 0.77 -13.48
C SER A 97 13.51 2.22 -13.07
N LEU A 98 12.84 2.45 -11.94
CA LEU A 98 12.66 3.78 -11.37
C LEU A 98 14.01 4.46 -11.09
N GLN A 99 14.96 3.74 -10.50
CA GLN A 99 16.29 4.26 -10.17
C GLN A 99 17.09 4.67 -11.41
N ARG A 100 17.03 3.90 -12.49
CA ARG A 100 17.69 4.23 -13.76
C ARG A 100 17.08 5.45 -14.45
N SER A 101 15.79 5.63 -14.31
CA SER A 101 15.02 6.66 -15.00
C SER A 101 15.03 7.99 -14.25
N ILE A 102 15.13 7.98 -12.92
CA ILE A 102 15.18 9.17 -12.08
C ILE A 102 16.60 9.76 -12.13
N ARG A 103 16.78 10.78 -12.98
CA ARG A 103 18.10 11.38 -13.28
C ARG A 103 18.36 12.73 -12.63
N HIS A 104 17.39 13.32 -11.92
CA HIS A 104 17.53 14.64 -11.33
C HIS A 104 18.13 14.57 -9.92
N GLY A 105 19.28 15.23 -9.69
CA GLY A 105 20.00 15.21 -8.42
C GLY A 105 19.26 15.79 -7.21
N SER A 106 18.08 16.42 -7.42
CA SER A 106 17.20 16.89 -6.36
C SER A 106 16.14 15.84 -5.93
N LEU A 107 16.06 14.69 -6.62
CA LEU A 107 15.11 13.63 -6.32
C LEU A 107 15.77 12.53 -5.49
N LYS A 108 15.06 12.08 -4.47
CA LYS A 108 15.45 10.95 -3.64
C LYS A 108 14.43 9.83 -3.81
N LEU A 109 14.89 8.69 -4.34
CA LEU A 109 14.12 7.46 -4.40
C LEU A 109 14.63 6.51 -3.29
N GLU A 110 13.74 6.00 -2.47
CA GLU A 110 14.03 5.04 -1.41
C GLU A 110 13.22 3.77 -1.60
N ASN A 111 13.88 2.61 -1.49
CA ASN A 111 13.22 1.32 -1.36
C ASN A 111 12.88 1.10 0.12
N GLU A 112 11.60 1.05 0.44
CA GLU A 112 11.07 0.82 1.79
C GLU A 112 10.50 -0.60 1.95
N THR A 113 10.68 -1.49 0.96
CA THR A 113 10.06 -2.83 0.92
C THR A 113 10.34 -3.63 2.19
N ASP A 114 11.59 -3.73 2.62
CA ASP A 114 11.95 -4.46 3.83
C ASP A 114 11.79 -3.65 5.13
N ARG A 115 11.63 -2.33 5.01
CA ARG A 115 11.50 -1.43 6.16
C ARG A 115 10.09 -1.28 6.68
N LEU A 116 9.10 -1.57 5.81
CA LEU A 116 7.69 -1.48 6.10
C LEU A 116 7.01 -2.84 6.02
N CYS A 117 6.23 -3.16 7.03
CA CYS A 117 5.20 -4.19 7.00
C CYS A 117 3.96 -3.62 6.29
N ALA A 118 3.25 -4.47 5.56
CA ALA A 118 1.97 -4.13 4.95
C ALA A 118 0.92 -5.18 5.33
N ILE A 119 -0.21 -4.71 5.87
CA ILE A 119 -1.33 -5.53 6.34
C ILE A 119 -2.58 -5.10 5.59
N ALA A 120 -3.28 -6.05 4.96
CA ALA A 120 -4.58 -5.79 4.36
C ALA A 120 -5.71 -6.30 5.25
N LEU A 121 -6.76 -5.49 5.38
CA LEU A 121 -8.04 -5.84 5.98
C LEU A 121 -9.10 -5.88 4.89
N LEU A 122 -9.82 -6.99 4.79
CA LEU A 122 -10.80 -7.21 3.75
C LEU A 122 -12.10 -7.76 4.34
N GLY A 123 -13.22 -7.13 4.00
CA GLY A 123 -14.56 -7.54 4.40
C GLY A 123 -15.36 -6.42 5.05
N PRO A 124 -16.69 -6.64 5.23
CA PRO A 124 -17.63 -5.59 5.67
C PRO A 124 -17.34 -5.04 7.08
N ASP A 125 -16.66 -5.80 7.93
CA ASP A 125 -16.29 -5.36 9.28
C ASP A 125 -14.89 -4.72 9.37
N ALA A 126 -14.17 -4.49 8.26
CA ALA A 126 -12.80 -3.96 8.28
C ALA A 126 -12.70 -2.61 9.01
N ASP A 127 -13.60 -1.68 8.72
CA ASP A 127 -13.65 -0.36 9.38
C ASP A 127 -13.91 -0.48 10.89
N LYS A 128 -14.83 -1.37 11.27
CA LYS A 128 -15.18 -1.64 12.67
C LYS A 128 -14.01 -2.29 13.45
N VAL A 129 -13.29 -3.21 12.82
CA VAL A 129 -12.10 -3.83 13.42
C VAL A 129 -11.01 -2.79 13.63
N LEU A 130 -10.72 -1.98 12.61
CA LEU A 130 -9.68 -0.95 12.69
C LEU A 130 -10.02 0.12 13.75
N SER A 131 -11.28 0.52 13.87
CA SER A 131 -11.71 1.51 14.88
C SER A 131 -11.49 1.05 16.32
N LYS A 132 -11.53 -0.26 16.59
CA LYS A 132 -11.28 -0.83 17.94
C LYS A 132 -9.81 -0.76 18.38
N VAL A 133 -8.87 -0.62 17.45
CA VAL A 133 -7.42 -0.56 17.79
C VAL A 133 -6.92 0.87 18.05
N HIS A 134 -7.81 1.79 18.47
CA HIS A 134 -7.49 3.19 18.76
C HIS A 134 -6.85 3.92 17.57
N PHE A 135 -7.41 3.72 16.40
CA PHE A 135 -7.05 4.49 15.23
C PHE A 135 -7.52 5.94 15.42
N ALA A 136 -6.56 6.86 15.52
CA ALA A 136 -6.83 8.26 15.90
C ALA A 136 -7.18 9.17 14.72
N ALA A 137 -7.16 8.65 13.49
CA ALA A 137 -7.45 9.41 12.28
C ALA A 137 -8.83 9.04 11.71
N GLU A 138 -9.37 9.92 10.88
CA GLU A 138 -10.53 9.60 10.06
C GLU A 138 -10.15 8.55 9.01
N LEU A 139 -11.03 7.56 8.78
CA LEU A 139 -10.76 6.50 7.82
C LEU A 139 -10.82 7.06 6.39
N PRO A 140 -9.85 6.72 5.52
CA PRO A 140 -9.86 7.18 4.15
C PRO A 140 -11.05 6.62 3.38
N GLN A 141 -11.62 7.44 2.49
CA GLN A 141 -12.62 7.01 1.53
C GLN A 141 -11.95 6.22 0.40
N ARG A 142 -12.75 5.58 -0.46
CA ARG A 142 -12.24 4.86 -1.63
C ARG A 142 -11.39 5.79 -2.51
N GLY A 143 -10.19 5.36 -2.84
CA GLY A 143 -9.23 6.16 -3.60
C GLY A 143 -8.46 7.19 -2.78
N GLU A 144 -8.59 7.16 -1.46
CA GLU A 144 -7.86 8.04 -0.55
C GLU A 144 -6.86 7.26 0.32
N PHE A 145 -5.99 8.00 0.97
CA PHE A 145 -5.13 7.50 2.03
C PHE A 145 -4.94 8.57 3.10
N CYS A 146 -4.54 8.14 4.28
CA CYS A 146 -4.12 9.04 5.34
C CYS A 146 -2.81 8.57 5.97
N SER A 147 -2.01 9.54 6.40
CA SER A 147 -0.81 9.30 7.20
C SER A 147 -1.09 9.64 8.66
N PHE A 148 -0.64 8.81 9.58
CA PHE A 148 -0.79 9.03 11.01
C PHE A 148 0.45 8.58 11.78
N ARG A 149 0.54 8.94 13.07
CA ARG A 149 1.63 8.49 13.93
C ARG A 149 1.10 7.63 15.06
N ARG A 150 1.82 6.52 15.33
CA ARG A 150 1.59 5.65 16.48
C ARG A 150 2.92 5.34 17.16
N GLY A 151 3.02 5.60 18.45
CA GLY A 151 4.28 5.44 19.18
C GLY A 151 5.44 6.28 18.60
N GLY A 152 5.13 7.46 18.01
CA GLY A 152 6.11 8.32 17.34
C GLY A 152 6.48 7.89 15.92
N GLN A 153 6.08 6.70 15.48
CA GLN A 153 6.39 6.15 14.15
C GLN A 153 5.30 6.49 13.13
N GLN A 154 5.71 6.82 11.91
CA GLN A 154 4.80 7.12 10.83
C GLN A 154 4.21 5.83 10.25
N CYS A 155 2.89 5.83 10.07
CA CYS A 155 2.13 4.80 9.40
C CYS A 155 1.30 5.45 8.28
N LEU A 156 0.89 4.64 7.32
CA LEU A 156 0.02 5.05 6.22
C LEU A 156 -1.11 4.04 6.11
N LEU A 157 -2.34 4.51 5.96
CA LEU A 157 -3.51 3.70 5.71
C LEU A 157 -4.10 4.10 4.37
N THR A 158 -4.30 3.14 3.47
CA THR A 158 -4.91 3.36 2.16
C THR A 158 -6.24 2.63 2.05
N ARG A 159 -7.12 3.15 1.21
CA ARG A 159 -8.26 2.42 0.63
C ARG A 159 -8.12 2.45 -0.89
N ALA A 160 -7.02 1.88 -1.36
CA ALA A 160 -6.61 1.92 -2.77
C ALA A 160 -7.06 0.69 -3.57
N GLY A 161 -7.56 -0.34 -2.91
CA GLY A 161 -8.02 -1.55 -3.56
C GLY A 161 -6.88 -2.45 -4.06
N LEU A 162 -5.81 -2.61 -3.27
CA LEU A 162 -4.69 -3.48 -3.64
C LEU A 162 -5.10 -4.95 -3.70
N VAL A 163 -5.88 -5.39 -2.72
CA VAL A 163 -6.38 -6.77 -2.62
C VAL A 163 -7.80 -6.87 -3.18
N SER A 164 -8.65 -5.90 -2.87
CA SER A 164 -9.99 -5.72 -3.44
C SER A 164 -10.42 -4.27 -3.35
N ASP A 165 -11.45 -3.90 -4.08
CA ASP A 165 -12.00 -2.52 -4.14
C ASP A 165 -12.39 -1.92 -2.77
N GLU A 166 -12.60 -2.75 -1.76
CA GLU A 166 -13.02 -2.35 -0.41
C GLU A 166 -11.96 -2.64 0.66
N SER A 167 -10.76 -3.08 0.26
CA SER A 167 -9.69 -3.37 1.21
C SER A 167 -9.10 -2.09 1.81
N LEU A 168 -8.72 -2.20 3.09
CA LEU A 168 -7.88 -1.23 3.78
C LEU A 168 -6.46 -1.80 3.88
N GLU A 169 -5.47 -1.03 3.48
CA GLU A 169 -4.07 -1.46 3.56
C GLU A 169 -3.30 -0.55 4.52
N LEU A 170 -2.78 -1.15 5.58
CA LEU A 170 -1.97 -0.50 6.60
C LEU A 170 -0.49 -0.74 6.32
N PHE A 171 0.27 0.32 6.15
CA PHE A 171 1.73 0.31 6.07
C PHE A 171 2.32 0.87 7.35
N CYS A 172 3.15 0.11 8.02
CA CYS A 172 3.79 0.50 9.29
C CYS A 172 5.24 0.01 9.32
N PRO A 173 6.09 0.56 10.19
CA PRO A 173 7.46 0.05 10.37
C PRO A 173 7.46 -1.46 10.66
N ALA A 174 8.33 -2.22 10.00
CA ALA A 174 8.40 -3.68 10.11
C ALA A 174 8.51 -4.15 11.58
N ALA A 175 9.24 -3.41 12.42
CA ALA A 175 9.38 -3.69 13.85
C ALA A 175 8.05 -3.66 14.62
N THR A 176 7.00 -3.03 14.11
CA THR A 176 5.68 -2.93 14.75
C THR A 176 4.62 -3.78 14.08
N GLY A 177 4.94 -4.40 12.94
CA GLY A 177 3.99 -5.17 12.14
C GLY A 177 3.31 -6.29 12.90
N ILE A 178 4.08 -7.08 13.67
CA ILE A 178 3.54 -8.18 14.50
C ILE A 178 2.54 -7.64 15.52
N ALA A 179 2.90 -6.56 16.22
CA ALA A 179 2.02 -5.97 17.24
C ALA A 179 0.72 -5.43 16.62
N TRP A 180 0.78 -4.86 15.42
CA TRP A 180 -0.41 -4.45 14.67
C TRP A 180 -1.28 -5.64 14.30
N PHE A 181 -0.68 -6.69 13.74
CA PHE A 181 -1.40 -7.89 13.31
C PHE A 181 -2.13 -8.56 14.48
N GLU A 182 -1.45 -8.75 15.62
CA GLU A 182 -2.03 -9.33 16.84
C GLU A 182 -3.18 -8.48 17.42
N GLN A 183 -3.02 -7.16 17.42
CA GLN A 183 -4.09 -6.27 17.91
C GLN A 183 -5.32 -6.28 16.99
N LEU A 184 -5.12 -6.32 15.67
CA LEU A 184 -6.21 -6.43 14.72
C LEU A 184 -6.95 -7.78 14.85
N MET A 185 -6.21 -8.89 15.07
CA MET A 185 -6.85 -10.18 15.37
C MET A 185 -7.64 -10.12 16.68
N THR A 186 -7.08 -9.52 17.73
CA THR A 186 -7.78 -9.32 19.00
C THR A 186 -9.04 -8.46 18.85
N ALA A 187 -9.02 -7.51 17.91
CA ALA A 187 -10.18 -6.65 17.57
C ALA A 187 -11.25 -7.39 16.76
N GLY A 188 -10.96 -8.60 16.27
CA GLY A 188 -11.92 -9.46 15.57
C GLY A 188 -11.57 -9.75 14.10
N ALA A 189 -10.36 -9.41 13.63
CA ALA A 189 -9.91 -9.85 12.31
C ALA A 189 -9.54 -11.34 12.31
N ILE A 190 -9.87 -12.03 11.24
CA ILE A 190 -9.63 -13.46 11.05
C ILE A 190 -8.42 -13.62 10.11
N PRO A 191 -7.34 -14.32 10.55
CA PRO A 191 -6.15 -14.45 9.72
C PRO A 191 -6.44 -15.31 8.48
N CYS A 192 -6.01 -14.79 7.33
CA CYS A 192 -6.18 -15.42 6.03
C CYS A 192 -4.83 -15.59 5.35
N GLY A 193 -4.65 -16.73 4.68
CA GLY A 193 -3.43 -17.06 3.98
C GLY A 193 -3.39 -16.56 2.53
N SER A 194 -2.24 -16.70 1.88
CA SER A 194 -1.99 -16.23 0.51
C SER A 194 -2.61 -17.11 -0.59
N ARG A 195 -3.38 -18.14 -0.23
CA ARG A 195 -4.11 -18.99 -1.20
C ARG A 195 -5.48 -18.45 -1.59
N LEU A 196 -5.97 -17.42 -0.94
CA LEU A 196 -7.26 -16.77 -1.23
C LEU A 196 -7.24 -15.92 -2.52
#